data_8f83d7e57d4079b82033d81772b1aac3
#
_entry.id   8f83d7e57d4079b82033d81772b1aac3
#
_cell.length_a   1.000
_cell.length_b   1.000
_cell.length_c   1.000
_cell.angle_alpha   90.00
_cell.angle_beta   90.00
_cell.angle_gamma   90.00
#
_symmetry.space_group_name_H-M   'P 1'
#
loop_
_entity.id
_entity.type
_entity.pdbx_description
1 polymer ?
#
loop_
_entity_poly.entity_id
_entity_poly.type
_entity_poly.pdbx_seq_one_letter_code
_entity_poly.pdbx_strand_id
1 'polypeptide(L)'
;MQIFERLGSIQFDPVEPSFGRNAELVLQSRVAGYQPVLLEGLLYQERRLWDGFDKVMCIYPTQDWPNFARRRALMRVHYGGEEHRPMQLAEMVRSELQARGPLSSIDFDHDGRADWFWGETRLVRATLETLFSIGELGIHHRVNTRRIFDLSKNLLPEAVLNALDPFASDEAYQDWHVLRRIGGLGLAQVGSGEHWLGIVGTKSPQRQAALKRLTEAGLVTPVKVTEIPRQTFYARTADLVHLDEMNSCNPTEAAFLAPLDNLLWDRKLIQWIFGFDYIWEVYKPATIRQYGYYVLPVLCGERFVARFEPKFDKKSRRLTVQNWWWEADVTLDQRMQAALARALKDFGTYLNADEIALGAAIENDHSLIGVIGAAKSL
;
A
#
# COMPACT_ATOMS: atom_id res chain seq x y z
N MET A 1 -10.18 2.60 -10.78
CA MET A 1 -9.97 3.99 -10.25
C MET A 1 -10.68 4.23 -8.92
N GLN A 2 -11.95 3.87 -8.74
CA GLN A 2 -12.73 4.13 -7.51
C GLN A 2 -12.00 3.79 -6.19
N ILE A 3 -11.26 2.67 -6.15
CA ILE A 3 -10.46 2.31 -4.96
C ILE A 3 -9.41 3.38 -4.62
N PHE A 4 -8.73 3.93 -5.63
CA PHE A 4 -7.75 4.99 -5.42
C PHE A 4 -8.40 6.33 -5.03
N GLU A 5 -9.57 6.64 -5.54
CA GLU A 5 -10.36 7.82 -5.13
C GLU A 5 -10.77 7.72 -3.65
N ARG A 6 -11.15 6.52 -3.20
CA ARG A 6 -11.51 6.26 -1.81
C ARG A 6 -10.30 6.25 -0.88
N LEU A 7 -9.26 5.47 -1.20
CA LEU A 7 -8.08 5.28 -0.35
C LEU A 7 -7.07 6.43 -0.46
N GLY A 8 -7.13 7.22 -1.52
CA GLY A 8 -6.15 8.24 -1.87
C GLY A 8 -4.89 7.62 -2.47
N SER A 9 -4.23 6.72 -1.76
CA SER A 9 -3.04 6.01 -2.23
C SER A 9 -2.97 4.60 -1.68
N ILE A 10 -2.21 3.74 -2.36
CA ILE A 10 -1.87 2.39 -1.93
C ILE A 10 -0.35 2.32 -1.77
N GLN A 11 0.13 1.80 -0.64
CA GLN A 11 1.56 1.68 -0.39
C GLN A 11 2.19 0.65 -1.34
N PHE A 12 3.27 1.07 -1.97
CA PHE A 12 4.13 0.19 -2.76
C PHE A 12 5.30 -0.29 -1.90
N ASP A 13 5.63 -1.58 -1.99
CA ASP A 13 6.83 -2.16 -1.41
C ASP A 13 7.55 -3.02 -2.46
N PRO A 14 8.89 -2.98 -2.55
CA PRO A 14 9.66 -3.76 -3.51
C PRO A 14 9.72 -5.25 -3.20
N VAL A 15 9.34 -5.69 -1.99
CA VAL A 15 9.28 -7.12 -1.67
C VAL A 15 8.18 -7.77 -2.50
N GLU A 16 8.58 -8.70 -3.36
CA GLU A 16 7.69 -9.41 -4.28
C GLU A 16 7.72 -10.91 -3.95
N PRO A 17 6.78 -11.40 -3.14
CA PRO A 17 6.59 -12.84 -2.96
C PRO A 17 6.04 -13.48 -4.24
N SER A 18 6.05 -14.80 -4.31
CA SER A 18 5.62 -15.54 -5.51
C SER A 18 4.15 -15.31 -5.90
N PHE A 19 3.37 -14.71 -5.01
CA PHE A 19 1.92 -14.49 -5.14
C PHE A 19 1.53 -13.01 -5.30
N GLY A 20 2.46 -12.12 -5.64
CA GLY A 20 2.18 -10.73 -6.01
C GLY A 20 2.69 -9.68 -5.03
N ARG A 21 2.80 -8.46 -5.52
CA ARG A 21 3.28 -7.30 -4.76
C ARG A 21 2.20 -6.77 -3.80
N ASN A 22 2.60 -6.03 -2.77
CA ASN A 22 1.67 -5.45 -1.79
C ASN A 22 0.50 -4.68 -2.43
N ALA A 23 0.76 -3.84 -3.41
CA ALA A 23 -0.30 -3.06 -4.07
C ALA A 23 -1.30 -3.96 -4.83
N GLU A 24 -0.83 -5.04 -5.45
CA GLU A 24 -1.68 -6.02 -6.12
C GLU A 24 -2.57 -6.78 -5.13
N LEU A 25 -2.00 -7.16 -3.98
CA LEU A 25 -2.75 -7.82 -2.91
C LEU A 25 -3.83 -6.91 -2.29
N VAL A 26 -3.54 -5.59 -2.14
CA VAL A 26 -4.55 -4.61 -1.71
C VAL A 26 -5.71 -4.53 -2.70
N LEU A 27 -5.42 -4.58 -4.01
CA LEU A 27 -6.45 -4.53 -5.05
C LEU A 27 -7.20 -5.85 -5.18
N GLN A 28 -6.49 -6.98 -5.09
CA GLN A 28 -7.10 -8.31 -5.13
C GLN A 28 -8.13 -8.50 -4.01
N SER A 29 -7.87 -8.00 -2.81
CA SER A 29 -8.79 -8.11 -1.68
C SER A 29 -10.03 -7.22 -1.78
N ARG A 30 -10.14 -6.33 -2.80
CA ARG A 30 -11.21 -5.32 -2.92
C ARG A 30 -11.89 -5.26 -4.28
N VAL A 31 -11.27 -5.83 -5.30
CA VAL A 31 -11.77 -5.73 -6.68
C VAL A 31 -12.06 -7.14 -7.20
N ALA A 32 -13.34 -7.43 -7.41
CA ALA A 32 -13.74 -8.71 -7.96
C ALA A 32 -13.09 -8.94 -9.33
N GLY A 33 -12.52 -10.13 -9.53
CA GLY A 33 -11.85 -10.50 -10.78
C GLY A 33 -10.58 -9.69 -11.08
N TYR A 34 -9.94 -9.09 -10.07
CA TYR A 34 -8.71 -8.32 -10.25
C TYR A 34 -7.61 -9.17 -10.90
N GLN A 35 -6.92 -8.55 -11.86
CA GLN A 35 -5.71 -9.10 -12.48
C GLN A 35 -4.61 -8.02 -12.53
N PRO A 36 -3.33 -8.39 -12.35
CA PRO A 36 -2.19 -7.45 -12.30
C PRO A 36 -2.10 -6.53 -13.54
N VAL A 37 -2.49 -7.02 -14.71
CA VAL A 37 -2.51 -6.25 -15.97
C VAL A 37 -3.37 -4.98 -15.86
N LEU A 38 -4.41 -4.97 -15.01
CA LEU A 38 -5.25 -3.79 -14.80
C LEU A 38 -4.48 -2.65 -14.12
N LEU A 39 -3.67 -2.99 -13.10
CA LEU A 39 -2.83 -1.99 -12.43
C LEU A 39 -1.72 -1.50 -13.35
N GLU A 40 -1.06 -2.40 -14.07
CA GLU A 40 -0.01 -2.06 -15.03
C GLU A 40 -0.53 -1.18 -16.17
N GLY A 41 -1.73 -1.46 -16.68
CA GLY A 41 -2.41 -0.63 -17.67
C GLY A 41 -2.61 0.80 -17.18
N LEU A 42 -3.19 0.95 -15.98
CA LEU A 42 -3.43 2.27 -15.38
C LEU A 42 -2.15 3.03 -15.06
N LEU A 43 -1.08 2.33 -14.63
CA LEU A 43 0.21 2.94 -14.29
C LEU A 43 1.03 3.33 -15.52
N TYR A 44 1.18 2.41 -16.50
CA TYR A 44 2.24 2.52 -17.50
C TYR A 44 1.73 2.74 -18.92
N GLN A 45 0.47 2.45 -19.21
CA GLN A 45 -0.14 2.68 -20.52
C GLN A 45 -1.04 3.92 -20.51
N GLU A 46 -2.03 3.94 -19.62
CA GLU A 46 -3.00 5.04 -19.53
C GLU A 46 -2.48 6.23 -18.72
N ARG A 47 -1.48 6.06 -17.89
CA ARG A 47 -0.91 7.09 -16.99
C ARG A 47 -1.95 7.75 -16.08
N ARG A 48 -2.99 7.02 -15.72
CA ARG A 48 -4.01 7.48 -14.75
C ARG A 48 -3.58 7.31 -13.30
N LEU A 49 -2.59 6.45 -13.05
CA LEU A 49 -1.93 6.25 -11.78
C LEU A 49 -0.45 6.59 -11.90
N TRP A 50 0.13 6.99 -10.79
CA TRP A 50 1.51 7.42 -10.68
C TRP A 50 2.21 6.71 -9.52
N ASP A 51 3.40 6.17 -9.77
CA ASP A 51 4.34 5.79 -8.73
C ASP A 51 4.94 7.07 -8.09
N GLY A 52 4.76 7.26 -6.79
CA GLY A 52 5.26 8.45 -6.12
C GLY A 52 5.31 8.28 -4.61
N PHE A 53 5.20 9.38 -3.90
CA PHE A 53 5.32 9.38 -2.45
C PHE A 53 4.12 10.06 -1.80
N ASP A 54 3.47 9.34 -0.89
CA ASP A 54 2.46 9.84 0.03
C ASP A 54 2.91 9.48 1.47
N LYS A 55 2.40 8.42 2.09
CA LYS A 55 2.87 7.95 3.40
C LYS A 55 4.37 7.60 3.35
N VAL A 56 4.72 6.79 2.39
CA VAL A 56 6.08 6.45 1.92
C VAL A 56 6.00 6.33 0.40
N MET A 57 6.68 5.39 -0.25
CA MET A 57 6.46 5.10 -1.65
C MET A 57 5.06 4.49 -1.83
N CYS A 58 4.26 5.09 -2.69
CA CYS A 58 2.87 4.75 -2.93
C CYS A 58 2.52 4.85 -4.41
N ILE A 59 1.38 4.29 -4.78
CA ILE A 59 0.69 4.54 -6.04
C ILE A 59 -0.51 5.42 -5.74
N TYR A 60 -0.71 6.49 -6.53
CA TYR A 60 -1.83 7.42 -6.38
C TYR A 60 -2.32 7.94 -7.73
N PRO A 61 -3.53 8.54 -7.82
CA PRO A 61 -4.04 9.11 -9.07
C PRO A 61 -3.10 10.18 -9.64
N THR A 62 -2.80 10.12 -10.92
CA THR A 62 -1.90 11.07 -11.60
C THR A 62 -2.35 12.52 -11.44
N GLN A 63 -3.66 12.75 -11.40
CA GLN A 63 -4.26 14.07 -11.15
C GLN A 63 -3.88 14.68 -9.78
N ASP A 64 -3.42 13.87 -8.82
CA ASP A 64 -2.98 14.33 -7.50
C ASP A 64 -1.51 14.81 -7.50
N TRP A 65 -0.80 14.69 -8.62
CA TRP A 65 0.59 15.13 -8.73
C TRP A 65 0.82 16.56 -8.21
N PRO A 66 0.01 17.58 -8.55
CA PRO A 66 0.19 18.93 -8.04
C PRO A 66 0.11 19.02 -6.52
N ASN A 67 -0.76 18.22 -5.89
CA ASN A 67 -0.97 18.20 -4.45
C ASN A 67 0.29 17.82 -3.64
N PHE A 68 1.23 17.10 -4.27
CA PHE A 68 2.50 16.72 -3.67
C PHE A 68 3.67 17.67 -4.02
N ALA A 69 3.39 18.87 -4.56
CA ALA A 69 4.41 19.86 -4.93
C ALA A 69 5.31 20.24 -3.74
N ARG A 70 4.72 20.45 -2.54
CA ARG A 70 5.47 20.78 -1.30
C ARG A 70 6.44 19.69 -0.89
N ARG A 71 6.05 18.42 -1.03
CA ARG A 71 6.96 17.31 -0.78
C ARG A 71 8.14 17.32 -1.75
N ARG A 72 7.88 17.50 -3.04
CA ARG A 72 8.95 17.58 -4.05
C ARG A 72 9.86 18.77 -3.80
N ALA A 73 9.30 19.92 -3.40
CA ALA A 73 10.08 21.11 -3.02
C ALA A 73 10.97 20.83 -1.79
N LEU A 74 10.44 20.18 -0.76
CA LEU A 74 11.22 19.76 0.41
C LEU A 74 12.38 18.84 0.02
N MET A 75 12.13 17.88 -0.89
CA MET A 75 13.18 16.97 -1.36
C MET A 75 14.22 17.70 -2.22
N ARG A 76 13.83 18.70 -3.02
CA ARG A 76 14.79 19.55 -3.74
C ARG A 76 15.72 20.33 -2.78
N VAL A 77 15.19 20.84 -1.68
CA VAL A 77 16.00 21.47 -0.65
C VAL A 77 16.93 20.47 0.02
N HIS A 78 16.42 19.27 0.33
CA HIS A 78 17.19 18.24 1.03
C HIS A 78 18.34 17.67 0.17
N TYR A 79 18.11 17.47 -1.12
CA TYR A 79 19.07 16.85 -2.04
C TYR A 79 19.77 17.84 -2.97
N GLY A 80 19.31 19.09 -3.05
CA GLY A 80 19.74 20.05 -4.08
C GLY A 80 21.08 20.74 -3.82
N GLY A 81 21.75 20.45 -2.69
CA GLY A 81 23.09 20.96 -2.42
C GLY A 81 24.13 20.32 -3.35
N GLU A 82 25.12 21.11 -3.81
CA GLU A 82 26.24 20.59 -4.61
C GLU A 82 27.04 19.50 -3.88
N GLU A 83 26.99 19.50 -2.54
CA GLU A 83 27.61 18.47 -1.69
C GLU A 83 26.89 17.13 -1.75
N HIS A 84 25.65 17.09 -2.23
CA HIS A 84 24.91 15.83 -2.34
C HIS A 84 25.43 15.01 -3.52
N ARG A 85 26.31 14.07 -3.22
CA ARG A 85 27.06 13.28 -4.21
C ARG A 85 26.22 12.72 -5.37
N PRO A 86 24.98 12.20 -5.18
CA PRO A 86 24.14 11.78 -6.29
C PRO A 86 23.81 12.87 -7.30
N MET A 87 23.73 14.15 -6.90
CA MET A 87 23.44 15.23 -7.83
C MET A 87 24.59 15.56 -8.78
N GLN A 88 25.81 15.12 -8.48
CA GLN A 88 26.97 15.27 -9.39
C GLN A 88 26.79 14.55 -10.73
N LEU A 89 25.99 13.48 -10.77
CA LEU A 89 25.68 12.75 -12.01
C LEU A 89 24.31 13.14 -12.62
N ALA A 90 23.61 14.12 -12.05
CA ALA A 90 22.24 14.45 -12.47
C ALA A 90 22.18 14.87 -13.94
N GLU A 91 23.12 15.70 -14.41
CA GLU A 91 23.15 16.18 -15.80
C GLU A 91 23.46 15.03 -16.77
N MET A 92 24.40 14.18 -16.45
CA MET A 92 24.71 12.98 -17.25
C MET A 92 23.47 12.08 -17.36
N VAL A 93 22.76 11.83 -16.25
CA VAL A 93 21.56 11.00 -16.24
C VAL A 93 20.43 11.63 -17.09
N ARG A 94 20.21 12.95 -16.99
CA ARG A 94 19.23 13.67 -17.82
C ARG A 94 19.54 13.56 -19.31
N SER A 95 20.81 13.79 -19.67
CA SER A 95 21.29 13.72 -21.06
C SER A 95 21.12 12.32 -21.65
N GLU A 96 21.50 11.28 -20.91
CA GLU A 96 21.32 9.91 -21.33
C GLU A 96 19.84 9.53 -21.55
N LEU A 97 18.96 9.91 -20.60
CA LEU A 97 17.52 9.68 -20.72
C LEU A 97 16.93 10.47 -21.92
N GLN A 98 17.41 11.69 -22.16
CA GLN A 98 16.97 12.50 -23.31
C GLN A 98 17.39 11.89 -24.63
N ALA A 99 18.60 11.31 -24.71
CA ALA A 99 19.18 10.76 -25.93
C ALA A 99 18.70 9.34 -26.24
N ARG A 100 18.53 8.50 -25.22
CA ARG A 100 18.30 7.05 -25.37
C ARG A 100 16.91 6.59 -24.95
N GLY A 101 16.10 7.49 -24.34
CA GLY A 101 14.79 7.16 -23.78
C GLY A 101 14.88 6.49 -22.40
N PRO A 102 13.88 5.68 -22.02
CA PRO A 102 13.77 5.10 -20.68
C PRO A 102 14.91 4.16 -20.32
N LEU A 103 15.54 4.36 -19.15
CA LEU A 103 16.70 3.61 -18.67
C LEU A 103 16.56 3.19 -17.21
N SER A 104 17.29 2.15 -16.84
CA SER A 104 17.50 1.73 -15.45
C SER A 104 18.97 1.91 -15.05
N SER A 105 19.29 1.72 -13.77
CA SER A 105 20.65 1.91 -13.28
C SER A 105 21.71 1.00 -13.92
N ILE A 106 21.32 -0.13 -14.51
CA ILE A 106 22.26 -1.04 -15.17
C ILE A 106 22.64 -0.61 -16.60
N ASP A 107 21.88 0.33 -17.17
CA ASP A 107 22.09 0.79 -18.55
C ASP A 107 23.14 1.91 -18.66
N PHE A 108 23.69 2.32 -17.51
CA PHE A 108 24.74 3.34 -17.42
C PHE A 108 26.08 2.68 -17.13
N ASP A 109 27.08 3.12 -17.87
CA ASP A 109 28.48 2.71 -17.67
C ASP A 109 29.16 3.68 -16.68
N HIS A 110 29.00 3.41 -15.37
CA HIS A 110 29.57 4.22 -14.30
C HIS A 110 29.75 3.40 -13.01
N ASP A 111 30.99 3.27 -12.52
CA ASP A 111 31.34 2.41 -11.39
C ASP A 111 31.31 3.10 -10.03
N GLY A 112 30.99 4.40 -9.98
CA GLY A 112 30.94 5.17 -8.73
C GLY A 112 29.95 4.60 -7.74
N ARG A 113 30.30 4.72 -6.44
CA ARG A 113 29.49 4.27 -5.31
C ARG A 113 29.11 5.42 -4.41
N ALA A 114 28.01 5.29 -3.70
CA ALA A 114 27.56 6.24 -2.67
C ALA A 114 26.92 5.50 -1.51
N ASP A 115 27.05 6.06 -0.32
CA ASP A 115 26.26 5.63 0.84
C ASP A 115 24.81 6.01 0.59
N TRP A 116 23.90 5.07 0.88
CA TRP A 116 22.48 5.22 0.66
C TRP A 116 21.69 4.60 1.81
N PHE A 117 20.37 4.76 1.84
CA PHE A 117 19.50 4.38 2.97
C PHE A 117 19.74 2.97 3.54
N TRP A 118 20.11 2.01 2.70
CA TRP A 118 20.28 0.59 3.07
C TRP A 118 21.72 0.10 2.87
N GLY A 119 22.69 1.00 2.89
CA GLY A 119 24.09 0.71 2.67
C GLY A 119 24.61 1.22 1.34
N GLU A 120 25.83 0.86 1.00
CA GLU A 120 26.48 1.32 -0.22
C GLU A 120 25.76 0.84 -1.49
N THR A 121 25.55 1.75 -2.44
CA THR A 121 24.93 1.46 -3.73
C THR A 121 25.71 2.12 -4.89
N ARG A 122 25.37 1.74 -6.14
CA ARG A 122 25.90 2.43 -7.33
C ARG A 122 25.45 3.89 -7.30
N LEU A 123 26.38 4.81 -7.58
CA LEU A 123 26.09 6.26 -7.57
C LEU A 123 24.97 6.61 -8.56
N VAL A 124 24.97 6.02 -9.76
CA VAL A 124 23.87 6.19 -10.73
C VAL A 124 22.51 5.79 -10.16
N ARG A 125 22.42 4.69 -9.39
CA ARG A 125 21.17 4.28 -8.76
C ARG A 125 20.71 5.33 -7.75
N ALA A 126 21.61 5.83 -6.92
CA ALA A 126 21.30 6.90 -5.97
C ALA A 126 20.86 8.19 -6.69
N THR A 127 21.50 8.53 -7.83
CA THR A 127 21.10 9.67 -8.67
C THR A 127 19.69 9.51 -9.23
N LEU A 128 19.37 8.36 -9.82
CA LEU A 128 18.03 8.07 -10.34
C LEU A 128 16.97 8.17 -9.25
N GLU A 129 17.24 7.62 -8.05
CA GLU A 129 16.32 7.69 -6.91
C GLU A 129 16.18 9.13 -6.37
N THR A 130 17.24 9.92 -6.37
CA THR A 130 17.19 11.35 -6.01
C THR A 130 16.32 12.13 -7.00
N LEU A 131 16.59 12.01 -8.29
CA LEU A 131 15.82 12.69 -9.35
C LEU A 131 14.35 12.28 -9.35
N PHE A 132 14.06 11.00 -9.09
CA PHE A 132 12.69 10.54 -8.87
C PHE A 132 12.05 11.16 -7.63
N SER A 133 12.79 11.26 -6.52
CA SER A 133 12.27 11.84 -5.28
C SER A 133 11.93 13.34 -5.40
N ILE A 134 12.72 14.09 -6.18
CA ILE A 134 12.47 15.52 -6.46
C ILE A 134 11.46 15.74 -7.59
N GLY A 135 11.03 14.68 -8.27
CA GLY A 135 10.00 14.70 -9.31
C GLY A 135 10.48 15.03 -10.72
N GLU A 136 11.77 14.98 -10.98
CA GLU A 136 12.32 15.15 -12.33
C GLU A 136 12.16 13.86 -13.16
N LEU A 137 12.22 12.70 -12.51
CA LEU A 137 11.98 11.41 -13.12
C LEU A 137 10.70 10.78 -12.63
N GLY A 138 10.10 9.95 -13.49
CA GLY A 138 9.04 9.03 -13.18
C GLY A 138 9.43 7.59 -13.53
N ILE A 139 8.61 6.63 -13.11
CA ILE A 139 8.77 5.24 -13.51
C ILE A 139 8.03 5.05 -14.84
N HIS A 140 8.79 4.76 -15.91
CA HIS A 140 8.23 4.44 -17.21
C HIS A 140 7.50 3.09 -17.18
N HIS A 141 8.15 2.06 -16.64
CA HIS A 141 7.60 0.73 -16.37
C HIS A 141 8.53 -0.04 -15.43
N ARG A 142 8.15 -1.26 -15.09
CA ARG A 142 8.99 -2.16 -14.30
C ARG A 142 9.28 -3.45 -15.07
N VAL A 143 10.49 -3.96 -14.90
CA VAL A 143 10.86 -5.31 -15.33
C VAL A 143 11.13 -6.12 -14.07
N ASN A 144 10.19 -6.93 -13.65
CA ASN A 144 10.12 -7.50 -12.30
C ASN A 144 10.13 -6.39 -11.24
N THR A 145 11.12 -6.38 -10.33
CA THR A 145 11.28 -5.33 -9.31
C THR A 145 12.09 -4.13 -9.79
N ARG A 146 12.76 -4.24 -10.95
CA ARG A 146 13.63 -3.19 -11.49
C ARG A 146 12.82 -2.05 -12.10
N ARG A 147 13.07 -0.84 -11.63
CA ARG A 147 12.47 0.40 -12.16
C ARG A 147 13.20 0.83 -13.43
N ILE A 148 12.44 1.14 -14.46
CA ILE A 148 12.91 1.81 -15.67
C ILE A 148 12.37 3.25 -15.56
N PHE A 149 13.29 4.21 -15.56
CA PHE A 149 12.97 5.62 -15.36
C PHE A 149 12.92 6.35 -16.69
N ASP A 150 12.11 7.40 -16.73
CA ASP A 150 12.12 8.40 -17.79
C ASP A 150 11.89 9.79 -17.18
N LEU A 151 12.14 10.85 -17.96
CA LEU A 151 11.85 12.21 -17.57
C LEU A 151 10.35 12.37 -17.31
N SER A 152 9.97 12.99 -16.19
CA SER A 152 8.56 13.21 -15.84
C SER A 152 7.79 13.96 -16.92
N LYS A 153 8.47 14.86 -17.69
CA LYS A 153 7.89 15.58 -18.82
C LYS A 153 7.45 14.66 -19.99
N ASN A 154 8.02 13.45 -20.09
CA ASN A 154 7.65 12.47 -21.10
C ASN A 154 6.49 11.58 -20.65
N LEU A 155 6.18 11.56 -19.35
CA LEU A 155 5.24 10.62 -18.73
C LEU A 155 3.95 11.27 -18.23
N LEU A 156 4.00 12.54 -17.85
CA LEU A 156 2.85 13.28 -17.32
C LEU A 156 2.23 14.17 -18.41
N PRO A 157 0.89 14.29 -18.42
CA PRO A 157 0.23 15.33 -19.20
C PRO A 157 0.78 16.71 -18.82
N GLU A 158 1.01 17.58 -19.82
CA GLU A 158 1.60 18.90 -19.61
C GLU A 158 0.83 19.74 -18.57
N ALA A 159 -0.49 19.69 -18.60
CA ALA A 159 -1.35 20.39 -17.66
C ALA A 159 -1.14 19.92 -16.20
N VAL A 160 -0.83 18.63 -15.99
CA VAL A 160 -0.56 18.07 -14.66
C VAL A 160 0.87 18.40 -14.22
N LEU A 161 1.84 18.25 -15.13
CA LEU A 161 3.25 18.51 -14.85
C LEU A 161 3.49 19.96 -14.44
N ASN A 162 2.88 20.90 -15.15
CA ASN A 162 3.05 22.35 -14.97
C ASN A 162 2.06 22.98 -13.97
N ALA A 163 1.15 22.20 -13.40
CA ALA A 163 0.22 22.70 -12.40
C ALA A 163 0.96 23.16 -11.15
N LEU A 164 0.59 24.36 -10.69
CA LEU A 164 1.13 24.94 -9.46
C LEU A 164 0.63 24.19 -8.22
N ASP A 165 1.28 24.45 -7.08
CA ASP A 165 0.77 24.02 -5.78
C ASP A 165 -0.67 24.56 -5.58
N PRO A 166 -1.68 23.71 -5.43
CA PRO A 166 -3.06 24.17 -5.32
C PRO A 166 -3.41 24.77 -3.94
N PHE A 167 -2.49 24.69 -2.98
CA PHE A 167 -2.75 25.13 -1.61
C PHE A 167 -2.20 26.51 -1.34
N ALA A 168 -3.09 27.43 -0.93
CA ALA A 168 -2.74 28.81 -0.62
C ALA A 168 -1.87 28.95 0.65
N SER A 169 -1.90 27.95 1.55
CA SER A 169 -1.13 27.95 2.80
C SER A 169 -0.71 26.54 3.23
N ASP A 170 0.16 26.47 4.25
CA ASP A 170 0.55 25.21 4.87
C ASP A 170 -0.62 24.52 5.55
N GLU A 171 -1.51 25.31 6.18
CA GLU A 171 -2.73 24.81 6.84
C GLU A 171 -3.67 24.17 5.82
N ALA A 172 -3.90 24.81 4.68
CA ALA A 172 -4.76 24.26 3.63
C ALA A 172 -4.22 22.93 3.09
N TYR A 173 -2.90 22.82 2.90
CA TYR A 173 -2.24 21.57 2.52
C TYR A 173 -2.38 20.50 3.61
N GLN A 174 -2.17 20.88 4.89
CA GLN A 174 -2.30 19.95 6.02
C GLN A 174 -3.71 19.43 6.15
N ASP A 175 -4.71 20.30 6.02
CA ASP A 175 -6.13 19.94 6.06
C ASP A 175 -6.47 18.93 4.95
N TRP A 176 -6.08 19.22 3.72
CA TRP A 176 -6.27 18.30 2.60
C TRP A 176 -5.61 16.94 2.88
N HIS A 177 -4.35 16.93 3.32
CA HIS A 177 -3.61 15.69 3.47
C HIS A 177 -4.08 14.86 4.68
N VAL A 178 -4.44 15.53 5.78
CA VAL A 178 -5.05 14.87 6.95
C VAL A 178 -6.40 14.26 6.58
N LEU A 179 -7.27 15.00 5.88
CA LEU A 179 -8.57 14.49 5.42
C LEU A 179 -8.40 13.29 4.49
N ARG A 180 -7.47 13.38 3.53
CA ARG A 180 -7.10 12.28 2.64
C ARG A 180 -6.63 11.04 3.42
N ARG A 181 -5.78 11.23 4.43
CA ARG A 181 -5.26 10.14 5.25
C ARG A 181 -6.35 9.47 6.07
N ILE A 182 -7.29 10.22 6.64
CA ILE A 182 -8.46 9.69 7.34
C ILE A 182 -9.29 8.82 6.39
N GLY A 183 -9.52 9.29 5.16
CA GLY A 183 -10.23 8.53 4.14
C GLY A 183 -9.57 7.20 3.79
N GLY A 184 -8.23 7.18 3.70
CA GLY A 184 -7.46 5.98 3.43
C GLY A 184 -7.48 4.95 4.58
N LEU A 185 -7.59 5.43 5.82
CA LEU A 185 -7.66 4.59 7.03
C LEU A 185 -9.09 4.14 7.36
N GLY A 186 -10.11 4.90 6.91
CA GLY A 186 -11.50 4.78 7.35
C GLY A 186 -11.75 5.41 8.72
N LEU A 187 -10.97 5.06 9.72
CA LEU A 187 -11.00 5.62 11.07
C LEU A 187 -9.55 5.96 11.48
N ALA A 188 -9.35 7.13 12.09
CA ALA A 188 -8.03 7.59 12.51
C ALA A 188 -8.02 8.09 13.95
N GLN A 189 -6.91 7.93 14.65
CA GLN A 189 -6.64 8.53 15.96
C GLN A 189 -5.58 9.63 15.82
N VAL A 190 -5.61 10.63 16.69
CA VAL A 190 -4.74 11.81 16.61
C VAL A 190 -3.29 11.55 17.03
N GLY A 191 -3.04 10.47 17.76
CA GLY A 191 -1.72 10.13 18.29
C GLY A 191 -0.67 9.93 17.20
N SER A 192 0.59 9.99 17.60
CA SER A 192 1.71 9.75 16.69
C SER A 192 1.76 8.28 16.26
N GLY A 193 2.13 8.03 15.01
CA GLY A 193 2.27 6.69 14.44
C GLY A 193 2.66 6.76 12.97
N GLU A 194 3.02 5.60 12.42
CA GLU A 194 3.44 5.48 11.02
C GLU A 194 2.36 5.86 10.02
N HIS A 195 1.09 5.74 10.39
CA HIS A 195 -0.05 6.12 9.57
C HIS A 195 -0.08 7.62 9.21
N TRP A 196 0.63 8.48 9.97
CA TRP A 196 0.77 9.91 9.70
C TRP A 196 2.04 10.30 8.95
N LEU A 197 2.89 9.35 8.55
CA LEU A 197 4.09 9.66 7.78
C LEU A 197 3.75 10.33 6.44
N GLY A 198 4.72 11.08 5.90
CA GLY A 198 4.66 11.69 4.58
C GLY A 198 3.92 13.03 4.50
N ILE A 199 3.20 13.46 5.53
CA ILE A 199 2.51 14.76 5.55
C ILE A 199 3.54 15.85 5.92
N VAL A 200 3.94 16.65 4.94
CA VAL A 200 4.98 17.67 5.11
C VAL A 200 4.57 18.69 6.16
N GLY A 201 5.52 19.05 7.05
CA GLY A 201 5.30 20.06 8.09
C GLY A 201 4.32 19.67 9.19
N THR A 202 3.83 18.41 9.21
CA THR A 202 2.76 17.99 10.13
C THR A 202 3.32 17.15 11.27
N LYS A 203 3.45 17.78 12.43
CA LYS A 203 3.67 17.13 13.73
C LYS A 203 2.34 17.04 14.49
N SER A 204 2.35 16.53 15.72
CA SER A 204 1.13 16.36 16.51
C SER A 204 0.30 17.65 16.69
N PRO A 205 0.89 18.83 16.99
CA PRO A 205 0.11 20.06 17.12
C PRO A 205 -0.57 20.48 15.81
N GLN A 206 0.13 20.42 14.68
CA GLN A 206 -0.41 20.77 13.37
C GLN A 206 -1.57 19.82 12.99
N ARG A 207 -1.42 18.53 13.29
CA ARG A 207 -2.44 17.52 13.03
C ARG A 207 -3.69 17.75 13.86
N GLN A 208 -3.53 18.12 15.15
CA GLN A 208 -4.65 18.50 16.02
C GLN A 208 -5.38 19.75 15.50
N ALA A 209 -4.61 20.76 15.07
CA ALA A 209 -5.17 21.99 14.50
C ALA A 209 -5.93 21.68 13.19
N ALA A 210 -5.40 20.85 12.31
CA ALA A 210 -6.08 20.41 11.09
C ALA A 210 -7.38 19.66 11.41
N LEU A 211 -7.36 18.70 12.35
CA LEU A 211 -8.56 17.97 12.77
C LEU A 211 -9.63 18.91 13.34
N LYS A 212 -9.22 19.94 14.10
CA LYS A 212 -10.15 20.94 14.61
C LYS A 212 -10.82 21.70 13.46
N ARG A 213 -10.04 22.27 12.53
CA ARG A 213 -10.59 23.00 11.36
C ARG A 213 -11.50 22.11 10.50
N LEU A 214 -11.08 20.87 10.24
CA LEU A 214 -11.88 19.92 9.46
C LEU A 214 -13.19 19.53 10.16
N THR A 215 -13.19 19.44 11.50
CA THR A 215 -14.40 19.19 12.29
C THR A 215 -15.33 20.40 12.27
N GLU A 216 -14.80 21.61 12.44
CA GLU A 216 -15.57 22.88 12.36
C GLU A 216 -16.16 23.08 10.96
N ALA A 217 -15.46 22.62 9.91
CA ALA A 217 -15.95 22.64 8.53
C ALA A 217 -16.96 21.52 8.21
N GLY A 218 -17.23 20.60 9.16
CA GLY A 218 -18.13 19.47 8.94
C GLY A 218 -17.60 18.37 8.01
N LEU A 219 -16.31 18.40 7.68
CA LEU A 219 -15.65 17.40 6.80
C LEU A 219 -15.21 16.14 7.53
N VAL A 220 -14.97 16.28 8.83
CA VAL A 220 -14.56 15.20 9.72
C VAL A 220 -15.44 15.18 10.94
N THR A 221 -15.89 14.00 11.34
CA THR A 221 -16.71 13.78 12.53
C THR A 221 -15.88 13.04 13.58
N PRO A 222 -15.82 13.56 14.84
CA PRO A 222 -15.26 12.82 15.95
C PRO A 222 -16.17 11.65 16.34
N VAL A 223 -15.58 10.46 16.48
CA VAL A 223 -16.26 9.21 16.78
C VAL A 223 -15.78 8.68 18.13
N LYS A 224 -16.72 8.18 18.95
CA LYS A 224 -16.45 7.45 20.19
C LYS A 224 -16.79 5.98 19.99
N VAL A 225 -15.88 5.11 20.39
CA VAL A 225 -16.11 3.67 20.44
C VAL A 225 -16.43 3.32 21.89
N THR A 226 -17.53 2.62 22.12
CA THR A 226 -18.08 2.35 23.47
C THR A 226 -17.06 1.61 24.34
N GLU A 227 -16.37 0.64 23.76
CA GLU A 227 -15.37 -0.20 24.43
C GLU A 227 -14.05 0.54 24.70
N ILE A 228 -13.84 1.70 24.06
CA ILE A 228 -12.62 2.52 24.16
C ILE A 228 -12.95 3.98 24.49
N PRO A 229 -13.65 4.25 25.59
CA PRO A 229 -14.27 5.56 25.87
C PRO A 229 -13.25 6.69 26.05
N ARG A 230 -12.00 6.38 26.39
CA ARG A 230 -10.93 7.37 26.61
C ARG A 230 -10.32 7.90 25.32
N GLN A 231 -10.56 7.24 24.17
CA GLN A 231 -10.03 7.67 22.87
C GLN A 231 -11.11 8.41 22.07
N THR A 232 -10.66 9.36 21.27
CA THR A 232 -11.47 9.97 20.22
C THR A 232 -10.85 9.60 18.89
N PHE A 233 -11.67 9.05 18.03
CA PHE A 233 -11.34 8.73 16.66
C PHE A 233 -11.97 9.75 15.74
N TYR A 234 -11.56 9.76 14.49
CA TYR A 234 -12.02 10.69 13.47
C TYR A 234 -12.31 9.92 12.18
N ALA A 235 -13.50 10.14 11.62
CA ALA A 235 -13.90 9.61 10.31
C ALA A 235 -14.26 10.77 9.38
N ARG A 236 -14.16 10.58 8.08
CA ARG A 236 -14.75 11.56 7.14
C ARG A 236 -16.26 11.54 7.31
N THR A 237 -16.87 12.72 7.43
CA THR A 237 -18.33 12.84 7.59
C THR A 237 -19.08 12.15 6.45
N ALA A 238 -18.56 12.26 5.22
CA ALA A 238 -19.13 11.61 4.04
C ALA A 238 -19.11 10.07 4.11
N ASP A 239 -18.26 9.46 4.92
CA ASP A 239 -18.18 7.99 5.03
C ASP A 239 -19.17 7.44 6.07
N LEU A 240 -19.76 8.28 6.93
CA LEU A 240 -20.68 7.85 8.00
C LEU A 240 -22.00 7.30 7.47
N VAL A 241 -22.40 7.67 6.27
CA VAL A 241 -23.58 7.11 5.60
C VAL A 241 -23.50 5.58 5.48
N HIS A 242 -22.30 5.03 5.35
CA HIS A 242 -22.08 3.60 5.26
C HIS A 242 -22.30 2.86 6.58
N LEU A 243 -22.28 3.55 7.74
CA LEU A 243 -22.59 2.91 9.04
C LEU A 243 -24.06 2.45 9.10
N ASP A 244 -24.96 3.21 8.51
CA ASP A 244 -26.39 2.85 8.47
C ASP A 244 -26.64 1.65 7.51
N GLU A 245 -25.85 1.55 6.46
CA GLU A 245 -25.89 0.44 5.50
C GLU A 245 -25.32 -0.86 6.08
N MET A 246 -24.40 -0.79 7.05
CA MET A 246 -23.73 -1.95 7.66
C MET A 246 -24.68 -2.88 8.43
N ASN A 247 -25.84 -2.41 8.87
CA ASN A 247 -26.89 -3.25 9.45
C ASN A 247 -27.42 -4.28 8.43
N SER A 248 -27.14 -4.10 7.14
CA SER A 248 -27.46 -5.01 6.03
C SER A 248 -26.23 -5.77 5.50
N CYS A 249 -25.01 -5.46 5.98
CA CYS A 249 -23.80 -6.15 5.52
C CYS A 249 -23.83 -7.62 5.95
N ASN A 250 -23.77 -8.47 4.94
CA ASN A 250 -23.73 -9.90 5.12
C ASN A 250 -22.34 -10.29 5.61
N PRO A 251 -22.15 -10.84 6.84
CA PRO A 251 -20.83 -11.21 7.36
C PRO A 251 -20.21 -12.43 6.64
N THR A 252 -20.57 -12.65 5.39
CA THR A 252 -20.24 -13.85 4.60
C THR A 252 -19.09 -13.64 3.63
N GLU A 253 -18.38 -12.53 3.72
CA GLU A 253 -17.21 -12.27 2.87
C GLU A 253 -15.92 -12.42 3.67
N ALA A 254 -14.90 -12.98 3.03
CA ALA A 254 -13.55 -13.06 3.59
C ALA A 254 -12.55 -12.46 2.60
N ALA A 255 -11.46 -11.88 3.14
CA ALA A 255 -10.39 -11.30 2.37
C ALA A 255 -9.02 -11.60 3.00
N PHE A 256 -8.02 -11.80 2.14
CA PHE A 256 -6.61 -11.89 2.53
C PHE A 256 -5.96 -10.52 2.35
N LEU A 257 -5.66 -9.85 3.47
CA LEU A 257 -5.15 -8.49 3.43
C LEU A 257 -3.64 -8.45 3.21
N ALA A 258 -3.20 -7.48 2.41
CA ALA A 258 -1.78 -7.21 2.24
C ALA A 258 -1.15 -6.71 3.56
N PRO A 259 0.13 -7.01 3.85
CA PRO A 259 0.79 -6.56 5.08
C PRO A 259 0.83 -5.04 5.28
N LEU A 260 0.86 -4.28 4.18
CA LEU A 260 0.88 -2.82 4.16
C LEU A 260 -0.44 -2.24 3.63
N ASP A 261 -1.52 -3.00 3.80
CA ASP A 261 -2.87 -2.53 3.51
C ASP A 261 -3.20 -1.25 4.29
N ASN A 262 -3.97 -0.35 3.70
CA ASN A 262 -4.36 0.91 4.32
C ASN A 262 -5.05 0.70 5.68
N LEU A 263 -5.88 -0.33 5.81
CA LEU A 263 -6.52 -0.70 7.08
C LEU A 263 -5.49 -1.01 8.18
N LEU A 264 -4.34 -1.58 7.81
CA LEU A 264 -3.28 -2.00 8.73
C LEU A 264 -2.22 -0.90 9.00
N TRP A 265 -2.36 0.29 8.45
CA TRP A 265 -1.36 1.36 8.64
C TRP A 265 -1.27 1.86 10.07
N ASP A 266 -2.39 1.86 10.82
CA ASP A 266 -2.40 2.11 12.27
C ASP A 266 -2.59 0.81 13.05
N ARG A 267 -1.45 0.16 13.36
CA ARG A 267 -1.42 -1.13 14.10
C ARG A 267 -2.10 -1.03 15.46
N LYS A 268 -1.98 0.13 16.12
CA LYS A 268 -2.58 0.37 17.42
C LYS A 268 -4.10 0.46 17.33
N LEU A 269 -4.60 1.10 16.28
CA LEU A 269 -6.03 1.14 15.99
C LEU A 269 -6.58 -0.28 15.76
N ILE A 270 -5.88 -1.08 14.96
CA ILE A 270 -6.28 -2.47 14.69
C ILE A 270 -6.33 -3.30 15.98
N GLN A 271 -5.35 -3.15 16.85
CA GLN A 271 -5.35 -3.82 18.15
C GLN A 271 -6.54 -3.37 19.02
N TRP A 272 -6.85 -2.07 19.03
CA TRP A 272 -7.96 -1.55 19.83
C TRP A 272 -9.34 -1.97 19.34
N ILE A 273 -9.57 -1.89 18.01
CA ILE A 273 -10.89 -2.12 17.42
C ILE A 273 -11.16 -3.62 17.21
N PHE A 274 -10.15 -4.37 16.80
CA PHE A 274 -10.31 -5.78 16.40
C PHE A 274 -9.66 -6.77 17.37
N GLY A 275 -8.96 -6.31 18.41
CA GLY A 275 -8.16 -7.19 19.27
C GLY A 275 -7.02 -7.91 18.56
N PHE A 276 -6.67 -7.46 17.35
CA PHE A 276 -5.74 -8.14 16.47
C PHE A 276 -4.37 -7.47 16.48
N ASP A 277 -3.34 -8.20 16.92
CA ASP A 277 -1.96 -7.74 16.90
C ASP A 277 -1.26 -8.31 15.66
N TYR A 278 -0.77 -7.41 14.79
CA TYR A 278 -0.14 -7.79 13.54
C TYR A 278 1.24 -7.15 13.37
N ILE A 279 2.24 -7.97 13.09
CA ILE A 279 3.60 -7.55 12.73
C ILE A 279 3.97 -8.22 11.42
N TRP A 280 4.42 -7.44 10.45
CA TRP A 280 4.99 -7.98 9.22
C TRP A 280 6.44 -8.40 9.47
N GLU A 281 6.72 -9.70 9.41
CA GLU A 281 7.99 -10.28 9.85
C GLU A 281 9.03 -10.44 8.74
N VAL A 282 8.78 -9.88 7.56
CA VAL A 282 9.65 -10.03 6.39
C VAL A 282 11.11 -9.65 6.66
N TYR A 283 11.34 -8.65 7.51
CA TYR A 283 12.68 -8.18 7.88
C TYR A 283 13.28 -8.87 9.10
N LYS A 284 12.51 -9.73 9.77
CA LYS A 284 13.04 -10.52 10.90
C LYS A 284 13.83 -11.72 10.39
N PRO A 285 14.96 -12.08 11.03
CA PRO A 285 15.61 -13.38 10.81
C PRO A 285 14.63 -14.54 10.98
N ALA A 286 14.76 -15.58 10.16
CA ALA A 286 13.85 -16.72 10.17
C ALA A 286 13.69 -17.37 11.56
N THR A 287 14.76 -17.40 12.35
CA THR A 287 14.82 -18.02 13.69
C THR A 287 13.99 -17.31 14.76
N ILE A 288 13.58 -16.05 14.51
CA ILE A 288 12.80 -15.25 15.47
C ILE A 288 11.43 -14.85 14.94
N ARG A 289 11.04 -15.38 13.77
CA ARG A 289 9.68 -15.19 13.24
C ARG A 289 8.72 -16.04 14.05
N GLN A 290 7.61 -15.43 14.45
CA GLN A 290 6.53 -16.13 15.14
C GLN A 290 5.64 -16.89 14.14
N TYR A 291 5.39 -16.30 12.99
CA TYR A 291 4.50 -16.85 11.97
C TYR A 291 5.27 -17.23 10.70
N GLY A 292 5.70 -16.28 9.89
CA GLY A 292 6.33 -16.60 8.62
C GLY A 292 6.94 -15.40 7.92
N TYR A 293 7.42 -15.63 6.70
CA TYR A 293 8.08 -14.58 5.93
C TYR A 293 7.10 -13.53 5.40
N TYR A 294 6.00 -13.99 4.80
CA TYR A 294 5.00 -13.11 4.20
C TYR A 294 3.59 -13.61 4.52
N VAL A 295 3.11 -13.20 5.66
CA VAL A 295 1.85 -13.68 6.23
C VAL A 295 0.75 -12.64 6.02
N LEU A 296 -0.38 -13.08 5.49
CA LEU A 296 -1.55 -12.26 5.21
C LEU A 296 -2.56 -12.39 6.34
N PRO A 297 -3.02 -11.30 6.99
CA PRO A 297 -4.18 -11.33 7.85
C PRO A 297 -5.43 -11.77 7.09
N VAL A 298 -6.25 -12.59 7.71
CA VAL A 298 -7.52 -13.06 7.16
C VAL A 298 -8.65 -12.35 7.86
N LEU A 299 -9.32 -11.45 7.15
CA LEU A 299 -10.53 -10.77 7.61
C LEU A 299 -11.75 -11.56 7.12
N CYS A 300 -12.70 -11.87 8.01
CA CYS A 300 -13.98 -12.48 7.67
C CYS A 300 -15.10 -11.70 8.34
N GLY A 301 -15.98 -11.07 7.54
CA GLY A 301 -16.90 -10.06 8.05
C GLY A 301 -16.16 -8.95 8.78
N GLU A 302 -16.43 -8.79 10.06
CA GLU A 302 -15.87 -7.74 10.92
C GLU A 302 -14.74 -8.24 11.84
N ARG A 303 -14.21 -9.45 11.62
CA ARG A 303 -13.21 -10.06 12.52
C ARG A 303 -11.99 -10.55 11.75
N PHE A 304 -10.80 -10.32 12.31
CA PHE A 304 -9.62 -11.09 11.92
C PHE A 304 -9.74 -12.50 12.51
N VAL A 305 -9.78 -13.49 11.64
CA VAL A 305 -10.07 -14.87 12.05
C VAL A 305 -8.84 -15.78 11.97
N ALA A 306 -7.85 -15.38 11.17
CA ALA A 306 -6.66 -16.19 10.97
C ALA A 306 -5.50 -15.38 10.36
N ARG A 307 -4.38 -16.05 10.21
CA ARG A 307 -3.20 -15.63 9.44
C ARG A 307 -2.89 -16.70 8.42
N PHE A 308 -2.60 -16.28 7.20
CA PHE A 308 -2.40 -17.14 6.05
C PHE A 308 -1.02 -16.89 5.43
N GLU A 309 -0.20 -17.92 5.29
CA GLU A 309 1.05 -17.89 4.56
C GLU A 309 0.88 -18.65 3.24
N PRO A 310 0.67 -17.95 2.11
CA PRO A 310 0.60 -18.57 0.80
C PRO A 310 1.98 -18.84 0.22
N LYS A 311 2.05 -19.85 -0.65
CA LYS A 311 3.16 -20.09 -1.55
C LYS A 311 2.62 -20.44 -2.93
N PHE A 312 3.08 -19.75 -3.96
CA PHE A 312 2.68 -20.04 -5.33
C PHE A 312 3.87 -20.51 -6.16
N ASP A 313 3.74 -21.67 -6.75
CA ASP A 313 4.70 -22.18 -7.74
C ASP A 313 4.19 -21.85 -9.15
N LYS A 314 4.86 -20.90 -9.81
CA LYS A 314 4.51 -20.42 -11.14
C LYS A 314 4.65 -21.51 -12.23
N LYS A 315 5.52 -22.52 -12.01
CA LYS A 315 5.75 -23.59 -13.01
C LYS A 315 4.63 -24.64 -12.98
N SER A 316 4.29 -25.11 -11.78
CA SER A 316 3.21 -26.07 -11.59
C SER A 316 1.83 -25.40 -11.45
N ARG A 317 1.76 -24.06 -11.41
CA ARG A 317 0.56 -23.26 -11.17
C ARG A 317 -0.22 -23.72 -9.94
N ARG A 318 0.53 -24.06 -8.89
CA ARG A 318 0.00 -24.59 -7.63
C ARG A 318 0.07 -23.53 -6.53
N LEU A 319 -1.08 -23.17 -5.96
CA LEU A 319 -1.20 -22.41 -4.74
C LEU A 319 -1.17 -23.38 -3.55
N THR A 320 -0.20 -23.22 -2.68
CA THR A 320 -0.11 -23.96 -1.42
C THR A 320 -0.46 -23.06 -0.26
N VAL A 321 -1.42 -23.43 0.56
CA VAL A 321 -1.61 -22.89 1.92
C VAL A 321 -0.44 -23.44 2.74
N GLN A 322 0.68 -22.70 2.79
CA GLN A 322 1.93 -23.17 3.39
C GLN A 322 1.76 -23.36 4.90
N ASN A 323 1.16 -22.33 5.54
CA ASN A 323 0.78 -22.31 6.94
C ASN A 323 -0.53 -21.54 7.13
N TRP A 324 -1.21 -21.87 8.22
CA TRP A 324 -2.45 -21.21 8.64
C TRP A 324 -2.50 -21.21 10.17
N TRP A 325 -2.79 -20.04 10.73
CA TRP A 325 -2.94 -19.90 12.18
C TRP A 325 -4.29 -19.25 12.46
N TRP A 326 -5.16 -20.00 13.12
CA TRP A 326 -6.43 -19.46 13.61
C TRP A 326 -6.17 -18.48 14.76
N GLU A 327 -6.92 -17.38 14.81
CA GLU A 327 -6.95 -16.53 15.99
C GLU A 327 -7.70 -17.22 17.13
N ALA A 328 -7.43 -16.77 18.37
CA ALA A 328 -8.09 -17.34 19.55
C ALA A 328 -9.60 -17.16 19.46
N ASP A 329 -10.36 -18.10 20.01
CA ASP A 329 -11.83 -18.08 20.08
C ASP A 329 -12.56 -18.02 18.73
N VAL A 330 -11.89 -18.43 17.64
CA VAL A 330 -12.52 -18.60 16.34
C VAL A 330 -13.07 -20.02 16.21
N THR A 331 -14.38 -20.10 15.96
CA THR A 331 -15.05 -21.35 15.62
C THR A 331 -15.50 -21.29 14.16
N LEU A 332 -15.04 -22.24 13.35
CA LEU A 332 -15.38 -22.31 11.95
C LEU A 332 -16.82 -22.84 11.80
N ASP A 333 -17.75 -21.97 11.47
CA ASP A 333 -19.11 -22.36 11.06
C ASP A 333 -19.22 -22.50 9.54
N GLN A 334 -20.38 -22.96 9.07
CA GLN A 334 -20.61 -23.16 7.63
C GLN A 334 -20.54 -21.86 6.81
N ARG A 335 -20.94 -20.72 7.39
CA ARG A 335 -20.91 -19.41 6.71
C ARG A 335 -19.47 -18.95 6.52
N MET A 336 -18.67 -19.02 7.58
CA MET A 336 -17.25 -18.69 7.53
C MET A 336 -16.50 -19.64 6.59
N GLN A 337 -16.80 -20.94 6.63
CA GLN A 337 -16.21 -21.91 5.72
C GLN A 337 -16.49 -21.54 4.26
N ALA A 338 -17.74 -21.20 3.93
CA ALA A 338 -18.11 -20.78 2.58
C ALA A 338 -17.44 -19.46 2.15
N ALA A 339 -17.30 -18.49 3.07
CA ALA A 339 -16.61 -17.23 2.81
C ALA A 339 -15.12 -17.44 2.53
N LEU A 340 -14.45 -18.23 3.36
CA LEU A 340 -13.03 -18.57 3.19
C LEU A 340 -12.78 -19.38 1.91
N ALA A 341 -13.70 -20.28 1.57
CA ALA A 341 -13.64 -21.07 0.33
C ALA A 341 -13.68 -20.15 -0.91
N ARG A 342 -14.61 -19.18 -0.93
CA ARG A 342 -14.68 -18.17 -2.00
C ARG A 342 -13.40 -17.35 -2.07
N ALA A 343 -12.92 -16.82 -0.92
CA ALA A 343 -11.69 -16.04 -0.88
C ALA A 343 -10.48 -16.82 -1.40
N LEU A 344 -10.36 -18.11 -1.06
CA LEU A 344 -9.30 -18.99 -1.59
C LEU A 344 -9.43 -19.21 -3.10
N LYS A 345 -10.65 -19.42 -3.59
CA LYS A 345 -10.92 -19.56 -5.02
C LYS A 345 -10.55 -18.30 -5.78
N ASP A 346 -10.98 -17.12 -5.29
CA ASP A 346 -10.70 -15.82 -5.91
C ASP A 346 -9.19 -15.54 -5.90
N PHE A 347 -8.51 -15.89 -4.82
CA PHE A 347 -7.05 -15.77 -4.72
C PHE A 347 -6.33 -16.73 -5.68
N GLY A 348 -6.82 -17.96 -5.83
CA GLY A 348 -6.36 -18.92 -6.84
C GLY A 348 -6.57 -18.40 -8.27
N THR A 349 -7.72 -17.82 -8.54
CA THR A 349 -8.05 -17.20 -9.85
C THR A 349 -7.14 -16.03 -10.16
N TYR A 350 -6.89 -15.15 -9.17
CA TYR A 350 -5.94 -14.04 -9.28
C TYR A 350 -4.53 -14.52 -9.66
N LEU A 351 -4.09 -15.65 -9.10
CA LEU A 351 -2.77 -16.24 -9.38
C LEU A 351 -2.75 -17.08 -10.67
N ASN A 352 -3.87 -17.30 -11.32
CA ASN A 352 -4.03 -18.31 -12.38
C ASN A 352 -3.59 -19.71 -11.91
N ALA A 353 -3.94 -20.08 -10.68
CA ALA A 353 -3.62 -21.38 -10.11
C ALA A 353 -4.53 -22.48 -10.67
N ASP A 354 -3.95 -23.61 -11.06
CA ASP A 354 -4.69 -24.80 -11.49
C ASP A 354 -5.04 -25.69 -10.30
N GLU A 355 -4.33 -25.55 -9.19
CA GLU A 355 -4.51 -26.36 -7.99
C GLU A 355 -4.34 -25.54 -6.71
N ILE A 356 -5.17 -25.83 -5.71
CA ILE A 356 -5.03 -25.35 -4.33
C ILE A 356 -4.78 -26.55 -3.43
N ALA A 357 -3.71 -26.51 -2.63
CA ALA A 357 -3.31 -27.60 -1.74
C ALA A 357 -2.88 -27.10 -0.36
N LEU A 358 -2.90 -28.00 0.63
CA LEU A 358 -2.31 -27.75 1.96
C LEU A 358 -0.81 -28.03 1.94
N GLY A 359 -0.05 -27.27 2.72
CA GLY A 359 1.34 -27.55 3.04
C GLY A 359 1.47 -28.73 4.01
N ALA A 360 2.63 -29.39 4.03
CA ALA A 360 2.87 -30.57 4.85
C ALA A 360 2.63 -30.35 6.36
N ALA A 361 2.88 -29.13 6.85
CA ALA A 361 2.70 -28.80 8.28
C ALA A 361 1.22 -28.78 8.73
N ILE A 362 0.29 -28.62 7.79
CA ILE A 362 -1.15 -28.47 8.03
C ILE A 362 -2.00 -29.42 7.19
N GLU A 363 -1.40 -30.45 6.59
CA GLU A 363 -2.09 -31.38 5.67
C GLU A 363 -3.24 -32.15 6.34
N ASN A 364 -3.21 -32.28 7.67
CA ASN A 364 -4.22 -32.98 8.47
C ASN A 364 -5.20 -32.03 9.18
N ASP A 365 -5.18 -30.71 8.88
CA ASP A 365 -6.17 -29.78 9.42
C ASP A 365 -7.52 -29.99 8.77
N HIS A 366 -8.42 -30.69 9.47
CA HIS A 366 -9.75 -31.02 8.98
C HIS A 366 -10.60 -29.80 8.62
N SER A 367 -10.42 -28.68 9.33
CA SER A 367 -11.12 -27.42 9.04
C SER A 367 -10.70 -26.87 7.68
N LEU A 368 -9.39 -26.82 7.41
CA LEU A 368 -8.85 -26.34 6.13
C LEU A 368 -9.12 -27.33 4.98
N ILE A 369 -9.11 -28.64 5.23
CA ILE A 369 -9.51 -29.63 4.23
C ILE A 369 -10.93 -29.34 3.76
N GLY A 370 -11.85 -29.03 4.71
CA GLY A 370 -13.24 -28.67 4.39
C GLY A 370 -13.33 -27.37 3.58
N VAL A 371 -12.54 -26.33 3.94
CA VAL A 371 -12.50 -25.05 3.20
C VAL A 371 -11.99 -25.25 1.77
N ILE A 372 -10.88 -25.98 1.59
CA ILE A 372 -10.31 -26.25 0.25
C ILE A 372 -11.25 -27.13 -0.58
N GLY A 373 -11.88 -28.13 0.03
CA GLY A 373 -12.87 -28.96 -0.65
C GLY A 373 -14.04 -28.13 -1.18
N ALA A 374 -14.56 -27.21 -0.36
CA ALA A 374 -15.59 -26.27 -0.78
C ALA A 374 -15.09 -25.30 -1.88
N ALA A 375 -13.87 -24.80 -1.80
CA ALA A 375 -13.29 -23.93 -2.83
C ALA A 375 -13.16 -24.60 -4.21
N LYS A 376 -12.89 -25.91 -4.24
CA LYS A 376 -12.80 -26.71 -5.48
C LYS A 376 -14.17 -27.00 -6.08
N SER A 377 -15.23 -26.94 -5.28
CA SER A 377 -16.61 -27.21 -5.71
C SER A 377 -17.33 -25.96 -6.24
N LEU A 378 -16.79 -24.78 -6.04
CA LEU A 378 -17.28 -23.50 -6.58
C LEU A 378 -16.79 -23.27 -8.02
#